data_07192b701e5fb10650907de1714e0af1
#
_entry.id   07192b701e5fb10650907de1714e0af1
#
_cell.length_a   1.000
_cell.length_b   1.000
_cell.length_c   1.000
_cell.angle_alpha   90.00
_cell.angle_beta   90.00
_cell.angle_gamma   90.00
#
_symmetry.space_group_name_H-M   'P 1'
#
loop_
_entity.id
_entity.type
_entity.pdbx_description
1 polymer ?
#
loop_
_entity_poly.entity_id
_entity_poly.type
_entity_poly.pdbx_seq_one_letter_code
_entity_poly.pdbx_strand_id
1 'polypeptide(L)'
;MPRAELQSLADEMRLVALLEGNFVLRSGRTSRYYFDKYLFECEPGILRRLGHELAALVPAGTQRLACPELGAVLLGGAVAMETGIPMCIVRKEAKDYGTGKAIEGRLIQGEKVCLVEDVLTTGGAALAAAAAVRAAGGEVIGLVGVLDREEGAAANLAAAGIPFHPLLKRADVIPG
;
A
#
# COMPACT_ATOMS: atom_id res chain seq x y z
N MET A 1 8.43 7.92 14.41
CA MET A 1 9.50 8.82 13.88
C MET A 1 9.22 10.26 14.29
N PRO A 2 10.24 11.07 14.58
CA PRO A 2 10.09 12.51 14.70
C PRO A 2 9.56 13.10 13.38
N ARG A 3 8.66 14.10 13.47
CA ARG A 3 8.03 14.70 12.29
C ARG A 3 9.04 15.22 11.25
N ALA A 4 10.23 15.65 11.69
CA ALA A 4 11.29 16.12 10.79
C ALA A 4 11.89 15.00 9.91
N GLU A 5 12.04 13.80 10.44
CA GLU A 5 12.56 12.65 9.68
C GLU A 5 11.54 12.12 8.67
N LEU A 6 10.25 12.13 9.05
CA LEU A 6 9.17 11.79 8.14
C LEU A 6 9.06 12.80 6.99
N GLN A 7 9.25 14.10 7.29
CA GLN A 7 9.29 15.14 6.27
C GLN A 7 10.49 14.95 5.33
N SER A 8 11.67 14.62 5.85
CA SER A 8 12.85 14.30 5.03
C SER A 8 12.57 13.13 4.06
N LEU A 9 11.89 12.09 4.52
CA LEU A 9 11.49 10.96 3.67
C LEU A 9 10.51 11.40 2.58
N ALA A 10 9.52 12.22 2.93
CA ALA A 10 8.55 12.76 1.98
C ALA A 10 9.22 13.64 0.92
N ASP A 11 10.20 14.47 1.32
CA ASP A 11 10.97 15.33 0.40
C ASP A 11 11.84 14.50 -0.56
N GLU A 12 12.49 13.43 -0.08
CA GLU A 12 13.24 12.50 -0.94
C GLU A 12 12.31 11.79 -1.94
N MET A 13 11.15 11.30 -1.48
CA MET A 13 10.14 10.68 -2.35
C MET A 13 9.67 11.67 -3.42
N ARG A 14 9.44 12.92 -3.05
CA ARG A 14 9.05 13.97 -3.99
C ARG A 14 10.12 14.20 -5.05
N LEU A 15 11.40 14.28 -4.66
CA LEU A 15 12.51 14.52 -5.58
C LEU A 15 12.65 13.44 -6.65
N VAL A 16 12.40 12.17 -6.29
CA VAL A 16 12.58 11.06 -7.23
C VAL A 16 11.30 10.69 -7.98
N ALA A 17 10.12 10.92 -7.41
CA ALA A 17 8.86 10.38 -7.92
C ALA A 17 7.90 11.43 -8.49
N LEU A 18 8.04 12.71 -8.16
CA LEU A 18 7.19 13.77 -8.70
C LEU A 18 7.75 14.26 -10.03
N LEU A 19 7.13 13.85 -11.11
CA LEU A 19 7.49 14.26 -12.46
C LEU A 19 6.66 15.48 -12.87
N GLU A 20 7.31 16.51 -13.42
CA GLU A 20 6.66 17.67 -14.01
C GLU A 20 6.51 17.49 -15.51
N GLY A 21 5.34 17.81 -16.06
CA GLY A 21 5.05 17.67 -17.48
C GLY A 21 3.55 17.76 -17.78
N ASN A 22 3.15 17.31 -18.95
CA ASN A 22 1.75 17.20 -19.32
C ASN A 22 1.37 15.71 -19.38
N PHE A 23 0.63 15.26 -18.38
CA PHE A 23 0.24 13.85 -18.22
C PHE A 23 -1.26 13.68 -18.37
N VAL A 24 -1.67 12.66 -19.12
CA VAL A 24 -3.07 12.22 -19.14
C VAL A 24 -3.25 11.18 -18.05
N LEU A 25 -4.05 11.49 -17.03
CA LEU A 25 -4.35 10.59 -15.93
C LEU A 25 -5.34 9.49 -16.37
N ARG A 26 -5.42 8.41 -15.59
CA ARG A 26 -6.38 7.31 -15.84
C ARG A 26 -7.84 7.78 -15.93
N SER A 27 -8.18 8.89 -15.27
CA SER A 27 -9.48 9.54 -15.35
C SER A 27 -9.74 10.30 -16.65
N GLY A 28 -8.77 10.39 -17.57
CA GLY A 28 -8.80 11.21 -18.78
C GLY A 28 -8.47 12.69 -18.55
N ARG A 29 -8.32 13.14 -17.32
CA ARG A 29 -7.92 14.52 -16.99
C ARG A 29 -6.43 14.73 -17.27
N THR A 30 -6.06 15.93 -17.71
CA THR A 30 -4.66 16.34 -17.81
C THR A 30 -4.15 16.83 -16.45
N SER A 31 -2.88 16.55 -16.15
CA SER A 31 -2.18 17.04 -14.97
C SER A 31 -0.81 17.55 -15.36
N ARG A 32 -0.33 18.59 -14.67
CA ARG A 32 1.06 19.05 -14.79
C ARG A 32 2.05 18.21 -13.98
N TYR A 33 1.54 17.28 -13.17
CA TYR A 33 2.34 16.40 -12.31
C TYR A 33 1.90 14.96 -12.51
N TYR A 34 2.88 14.08 -12.43
CA TYR A 34 2.66 12.65 -12.30
C TYR A 34 3.53 12.13 -11.16
N PHE A 35 2.91 11.45 -10.20
CA PHE A 35 3.63 10.83 -9.09
C PHE A 35 3.85 9.36 -9.43
N ASP A 36 5.07 9.03 -9.86
CA ASP A 36 5.46 7.68 -10.23
C ASP A 36 5.96 6.92 -9.02
N LYS A 37 5.09 6.09 -8.46
CA LYS A 37 5.38 5.32 -7.26
C LYS A 37 6.56 4.34 -7.42
N TYR A 38 6.75 3.78 -8.60
CA TYR A 38 7.82 2.82 -8.83
C TYR A 38 9.22 3.45 -8.71
N LEU A 39 9.33 4.74 -8.97
CA LEU A 39 10.60 5.44 -8.81
C LEU A 39 11.07 5.47 -7.36
N PHE A 40 10.17 5.69 -6.39
CA PHE A 40 10.57 5.65 -4.98
C PHE A 40 10.59 4.22 -4.40
N GLU A 41 9.73 3.32 -4.89
CA GLU A 41 9.69 1.92 -4.43
C GLU A 41 10.94 1.13 -4.84
N CYS A 42 11.57 1.51 -5.96
CA CYS A 42 12.78 0.87 -6.46
C CYS A 42 14.07 1.50 -5.89
N GLU A 43 13.97 2.58 -5.07
CA GLU A 43 15.12 3.17 -4.40
C GLU A 43 15.38 2.48 -3.05
N PRO A 44 16.50 1.73 -2.90
CA PRO A 44 16.71 0.90 -1.71
C PRO A 44 16.73 1.68 -0.39
N GLY A 45 17.24 2.92 -0.41
CA GLY A 45 17.29 3.79 0.77
C GLY A 45 15.90 4.21 1.23
N ILE A 46 15.05 4.62 0.28
CA ILE A 46 13.66 5.02 0.53
C ILE A 46 12.83 3.79 0.94
N LEU A 47 12.93 2.69 0.19
CA LEU A 47 12.17 1.47 0.47
C LEU A 47 12.43 0.92 1.87
N ARG A 48 13.70 0.92 2.32
CA ARG A 48 14.06 0.48 3.67
C ARG A 48 13.41 1.36 4.74
N ARG A 49 13.47 2.69 4.59
CA ARG A 49 12.85 3.63 5.54
C ARG A 49 11.34 3.47 5.55
N LEU A 50 10.69 3.33 4.38
CA LEU A 50 9.26 3.06 4.28
C LEU A 50 8.87 1.76 4.98
N GLY A 51 9.65 0.68 4.79
CA GLY A 51 9.43 -0.58 5.47
C GLY A 51 9.44 -0.44 6.98
N HIS A 52 10.46 0.27 7.53
CA HIS A 52 10.58 0.55 8.95
C HIS A 52 9.38 1.35 9.50
N GLU A 53 8.99 2.43 8.81
CA GLU A 53 7.90 3.29 9.27
C GLU A 53 6.53 2.62 9.18
N LEU A 54 6.28 1.90 8.09
CA LEU A 54 5.03 1.15 7.94
C LEU A 54 4.93 0.01 8.95
N ALA A 55 6.06 -0.63 9.30
CA ALA A 55 6.10 -1.68 10.32
C ALA A 55 5.56 -1.19 11.68
N ALA A 56 5.87 0.06 12.05
CA ALA A 56 5.37 0.67 13.28
C ALA A 56 3.86 0.96 13.27
N LEU A 57 3.24 1.00 12.09
CA LEU A 57 1.80 1.23 11.91
C LEU A 57 1.00 -0.08 11.81
N VAL A 58 1.67 -1.23 11.65
CA VAL A 58 0.99 -2.53 11.53
C VAL A 58 0.20 -2.83 12.81
N PRO A 59 -1.11 -3.10 12.72
CA PRO A 59 -1.93 -3.39 13.88
C PRO A 59 -1.41 -4.57 14.71
N ALA A 60 -1.44 -4.44 16.03
CA ALA A 60 -1.08 -5.52 16.92
C ALA A 60 -1.94 -6.76 16.68
N GLY A 61 -1.32 -7.92 16.74
CA GLY A 61 -1.99 -9.20 16.46
C GLY A 61 -2.07 -9.57 14.98
N THR A 62 -1.50 -8.76 14.06
CA THR A 62 -1.35 -9.15 12.65
C THR A 62 -0.52 -10.43 12.54
N GLN A 63 -1.02 -11.40 11.78
CA GLN A 63 -0.41 -12.71 11.56
C GLN A 63 0.06 -12.89 10.11
N ARG A 64 -0.48 -12.07 9.20
CA ARG A 64 -0.14 -12.06 7.77
C ARG A 64 -0.21 -10.66 7.21
N LEU A 65 0.75 -10.32 6.35
CA LEU A 65 0.65 -9.14 5.48
C LEU A 65 0.07 -9.58 4.13
N ALA A 66 -0.82 -8.79 3.55
CA ALA A 66 -1.34 -9.05 2.21
C ALA A 66 -1.09 -7.85 1.31
N CYS A 67 -0.41 -8.09 0.19
CA CYS A 67 0.13 -7.05 -0.68
C CYS A 67 -0.47 -7.17 -2.08
N PRO A 68 -1.32 -6.23 -2.52
CA PRO A 68 -1.82 -6.21 -3.89
C PRO A 68 -0.69 -6.07 -4.93
N GLU A 69 -0.76 -6.86 -5.98
CA GLU A 69 0.19 -6.72 -7.08
C GLU A 69 -0.06 -5.41 -7.86
N LEU A 70 0.96 -4.72 -8.38
CA LEU A 70 2.39 -5.03 -8.24
C LEU A 70 3.07 -4.14 -7.18
N GLY A 71 2.68 -2.87 -7.03
CA GLY A 71 3.38 -1.85 -6.25
C GLY A 71 3.58 -2.24 -4.79
N ALA A 72 2.54 -2.70 -4.12
CA ALA A 72 2.63 -3.05 -2.70
C ALA A 72 3.54 -4.26 -2.39
N VAL A 73 4.02 -5.01 -3.39
CA VAL A 73 4.82 -6.23 -3.15
C VAL A 73 6.20 -5.90 -2.59
N LEU A 74 6.87 -4.89 -3.13
CA LEU A 74 8.19 -4.45 -2.63
C LEU A 74 8.07 -3.90 -1.21
N LEU A 75 7.09 -3.05 -0.97
CA LEU A 75 6.80 -2.49 0.36
C LEU A 75 6.45 -3.58 1.36
N GLY A 76 5.57 -4.52 0.99
CA GLY A 76 5.22 -5.65 1.83
C GLY A 76 6.41 -6.52 2.19
N GLY A 77 7.33 -6.73 1.26
CA GLY A 77 8.62 -7.41 1.52
C GLY A 77 9.46 -6.67 2.54
N ALA A 78 9.57 -5.34 2.41
CA ALA A 78 10.30 -4.50 3.37
C ALA A 78 9.65 -4.55 4.77
N VAL A 79 8.32 -4.41 4.86
CA VAL A 79 7.58 -4.51 6.12
C VAL A 79 7.70 -5.91 6.73
N ALA A 80 7.66 -6.97 5.92
CA ALA A 80 7.83 -8.34 6.39
C ALA A 80 9.21 -8.58 7.00
N MET A 81 10.27 -8.02 6.43
CA MET A 81 11.63 -8.11 6.97
C MET A 81 11.76 -7.35 8.30
N GLU A 82 11.12 -6.20 8.47
CA GLU A 82 11.14 -5.42 9.71
C GLU A 82 10.33 -6.07 10.83
N THR A 83 9.16 -6.63 10.50
CA THR A 83 8.22 -7.18 11.51
C THR A 83 8.42 -8.67 11.80
N GLY A 84 9.06 -9.41 10.89
CA GLY A 84 9.09 -10.88 10.92
C GLY A 84 7.74 -11.53 10.55
N ILE A 85 6.73 -10.75 10.17
CA ILE A 85 5.40 -11.26 9.80
C ILE A 85 5.45 -11.76 8.35
N PRO A 86 5.03 -13.02 8.08
CA PRO A 86 5.01 -13.54 6.72
C PRO A 86 3.98 -12.82 5.86
N MET A 87 4.24 -12.74 4.54
CA MET A 87 3.35 -12.07 3.59
C MET A 87 2.74 -13.01 2.56
N CYS A 88 1.68 -12.56 1.91
CA CYS A 88 1.13 -13.10 0.69
C CYS A 88 0.86 -11.99 -0.32
N ILE A 89 0.79 -12.35 -1.60
CA ILE A 89 0.52 -11.41 -2.70
C ILE A 89 -0.93 -11.62 -3.15
N VAL A 90 -1.67 -10.52 -3.26
CA VAL A 90 -3.04 -10.55 -3.79
C VAL A 90 -3.01 -10.13 -5.25
N ARG A 91 -3.43 -11.02 -6.14
CA ARG A 91 -3.47 -10.77 -7.58
C ARG A 91 -4.70 -9.96 -7.97
N LYS A 92 -4.57 -9.15 -9.03
CA LYS A 92 -5.72 -8.43 -9.60
C LYS A 92 -6.74 -9.38 -10.20
N GLU A 93 -6.26 -10.47 -10.80
CA GLU A 93 -7.08 -11.49 -11.43
C GLU A 93 -6.61 -12.87 -10.98
N ALA A 94 -7.56 -13.79 -10.79
CA ALA A 94 -7.23 -15.19 -10.55
C ALA A 94 -6.55 -15.79 -11.79
N LYS A 95 -5.65 -16.75 -11.59
CA LYS A 95 -5.01 -17.46 -12.71
C LYS A 95 -6.03 -18.36 -13.41
N ASP A 96 -5.99 -18.37 -14.74
CA ASP A 96 -6.73 -19.35 -15.55
C ASP A 96 -6.03 -20.73 -15.60
N TYR A 97 -4.84 -20.83 -14.97
CA TYR A 97 -4.03 -22.05 -14.93
C TYR A 97 -3.43 -22.30 -13.54
N GLY A 98 -2.93 -23.52 -13.32
CA GLY A 98 -2.32 -23.89 -12.04
C GLY A 98 -3.35 -24.03 -10.93
N THR A 99 -3.16 -23.30 -9.83
CA THR A 99 -4.04 -23.37 -8.65
C THR A 99 -5.31 -22.51 -8.78
N GLY A 100 -5.43 -21.66 -9.80
CA GLY A 100 -6.57 -20.75 -9.99
C GLY A 100 -6.77 -19.71 -8.86
N LYS A 101 -5.76 -19.52 -8.01
CA LYS A 101 -5.89 -18.70 -6.80
C LYS A 101 -5.65 -17.22 -7.06
N ALA A 102 -6.42 -16.40 -6.38
CA ALA A 102 -6.20 -14.95 -6.33
C ALA A 102 -5.10 -14.54 -5.34
N ILE A 103 -4.62 -15.48 -4.50
CA ILE A 103 -3.58 -15.24 -3.49
C ILE A 103 -2.40 -16.17 -3.75
N GLU A 104 -1.21 -15.58 -3.88
CA GLU A 104 0.06 -16.28 -3.94
C GLU A 104 0.73 -16.29 -2.57
N GLY A 105 1.44 -17.36 -2.26
CA GLY A 105 1.94 -17.61 -0.92
C GLY A 105 0.91 -18.35 -0.07
N ARG A 106 1.10 -18.30 1.25
CA ARG A 106 0.24 -19.02 2.19
C ARG A 106 -0.65 -18.07 2.94
N LEU A 107 -1.95 -18.34 2.98
CA LEU A 107 -2.93 -17.72 3.86
C LEU A 107 -3.68 -18.86 4.57
N ILE A 108 -3.76 -18.80 5.89
CA ILE A 108 -4.47 -19.79 6.71
C ILE A 108 -5.82 -19.22 7.09
N GLN A 109 -6.85 -20.04 7.09
CA GLN A 109 -8.19 -19.63 7.48
C GLN A 109 -8.19 -19.07 8.91
N GLY A 110 -8.81 -17.89 9.09
CA GLY A 110 -8.88 -17.19 10.36
C GLY A 110 -7.64 -16.36 10.71
N GLU A 111 -6.59 -16.36 9.87
CA GLU A 111 -5.45 -15.45 10.10
C GLU A 111 -5.87 -13.99 10.06
N LYS A 112 -5.38 -13.21 11.04
CA LYS A 112 -5.53 -11.76 11.07
C LYS A 112 -4.57 -11.11 10.10
N VAL A 113 -5.11 -10.39 9.13
CA VAL A 113 -4.38 -9.86 7.98
C VAL A 113 -4.36 -8.34 8.01
N CYS A 114 -3.18 -7.76 7.86
CA CYS A 114 -3.00 -6.35 7.53
C CYS A 114 -2.68 -6.21 6.05
N LEU A 115 -3.44 -5.37 5.33
CA LEU A 115 -3.10 -5.00 3.97
C LEU A 115 -1.96 -3.99 3.98
N VAL A 116 -1.06 -4.10 3.00
CA VAL A 116 -0.02 -3.10 2.73
C VAL A 116 -0.28 -2.51 1.35
N GLU A 117 -0.24 -1.18 1.23
CA GLU A 117 -0.52 -0.49 -0.03
C GLU A 117 0.47 0.67 -0.23
N ASP A 118 0.72 1.01 -1.47
CA ASP A 118 1.63 2.10 -1.85
C ASP A 118 0.91 3.48 -1.83
N VAL A 119 0.06 3.73 -2.81
CA VAL A 119 -0.63 5.01 -3.00
C VAL A 119 -2.13 4.76 -3.10
N LEU A 120 -2.89 5.36 -2.20
CA LEU A 120 -4.34 5.24 -2.20
C LEU A 120 -4.99 6.50 -2.77
N THR A 121 -5.85 6.32 -3.77
CA THR A 121 -6.76 7.34 -4.30
C THR A 121 -8.16 7.14 -3.73
N THR A 122 -8.96 6.30 -4.36
CA THR A 122 -10.30 5.93 -3.87
C THR A 122 -10.29 4.68 -2.98
N GLY A 123 -9.17 3.96 -2.89
CA GLY A 123 -9.06 2.71 -2.15
C GLY A 123 -9.63 1.48 -2.87
N GLY A 124 -10.02 1.61 -4.16
CA GLY A 124 -10.67 0.51 -4.88
C GLY A 124 -9.82 -0.76 -4.99
N ALA A 125 -8.50 -0.63 -5.23
CA ALA A 125 -7.60 -1.79 -5.28
C ALA A 125 -7.49 -2.48 -3.91
N ALA A 126 -7.36 -1.69 -2.85
CA ALA A 126 -7.31 -2.21 -1.48
C ALA A 126 -8.61 -2.91 -1.06
N LEU A 127 -9.77 -2.37 -1.45
CA LEU A 127 -11.07 -3.00 -1.19
C LEU A 127 -11.23 -4.32 -1.93
N ALA A 128 -10.78 -4.39 -3.19
CA ALA A 128 -10.76 -5.64 -3.96
C ALA A 128 -9.83 -6.68 -3.33
N ALA A 129 -8.64 -6.26 -2.88
CA ALA A 129 -7.72 -7.12 -2.16
C ALA A 129 -8.30 -7.62 -0.83
N ALA A 130 -8.97 -6.75 -0.07
CA ALA A 130 -9.66 -7.13 1.16
C ALA A 130 -10.74 -8.18 0.90
N ALA A 131 -11.52 -8.03 -0.16
CA ALA A 131 -12.54 -9.00 -0.57
C ALA A 131 -11.90 -10.36 -0.92
N ALA A 132 -10.79 -10.37 -1.66
CA ALA A 132 -10.06 -11.60 -2.01
C ALA A 132 -9.48 -12.30 -0.76
N VAL A 133 -8.90 -11.54 0.18
CA VAL A 133 -8.40 -12.08 1.45
C VAL A 133 -9.54 -12.69 2.27
N ARG A 134 -10.67 -12.00 2.41
CA ARG A 134 -11.85 -12.51 3.13
C ARG A 134 -12.44 -13.76 2.46
N ALA A 135 -12.51 -13.78 1.13
CA ALA A 135 -12.97 -14.94 0.36
C ALA A 135 -12.06 -16.17 0.54
N ALA A 136 -10.75 -15.94 0.76
CA ALA A 136 -9.78 -16.98 1.07
C ALA A 136 -9.73 -17.36 2.56
N GLY A 137 -10.62 -16.81 3.39
CA GLY A 137 -10.77 -17.14 4.81
C GLY A 137 -9.93 -16.30 5.77
N GLY A 138 -9.25 -15.25 5.31
CA GLY A 138 -8.52 -14.32 6.18
C GLY A 138 -9.43 -13.27 6.82
N GLU A 139 -9.04 -12.77 7.99
CA GLU A 139 -9.69 -11.67 8.70
C GLU A 139 -8.90 -10.37 8.48
N VAL A 140 -9.44 -9.44 7.67
CA VAL A 140 -8.78 -8.15 7.45
C VAL A 140 -9.01 -7.24 8.65
N ILE A 141 -7.93 -6.95 9.39
CA ILE A 141 -7.94 -6.15 10.64
C ILE A 141 -7.43 -4.73 10.45
N GLY A 142 -6.83 -4.40 9.32
CA GLY A 142 -6.35 -3.06 9.00
C GLY A 142 -5.62 -2.98 7.68
N LEU A 143 -5.26 -1.75 7.34
CA LEU A 143 -4.45 -1.41 6.18
C LEU A 143 -3.44 -0.34 6.57
N VAL A 144 -2.18 -0.55 6.21
CA VAL A 144 -1.13 0.46 6.25
C VAL A 144 -0.78 0.89 4.83
N GLY A 145 -0.61 2.18 4.61
CA GLY A 145 -0.31 2.72 3.27
C GLY A 145 0.74 3.82 3.31
N VAL A 146 1.52 3.96 2.25
CA VAL A 146 2.53 5.00 2.17
C VAL A 146 1.88 6.37 2.01
N LEU A 147 0.99 6.52 1.04
CA LEU A 147 0.44 7.83 0.68
C LEU A 147 -1.09 7.78 0.52
N ASP A 148 -1.79 8.53 1.37
CA ASP A 148 -3.20 8.86 1.13
C ASP A 148 -3.28 10.13 0.25
N ARG A 149 -3.83 10.00 -0.95
CA ARG A 149 -4.06 11.13 -1.85
C ARG A 149 -5.29 11.97 -1.50
N GLU A 150 -6.00 11.56 -0.43
CA GLU A 150 -7.22 12.24 0.06
C GLU A 150 -8.33 12.34 -1.02
N GLU A 151 -8.41 11.31 -1.88
CA GLU A 151 -9.40 11.21 -2.97
C GLU A 151 -10.55 10.22 -2.60
N GLY A 152 -10.77 9.99 -1.31
CA GLY A 152 -11.89 9.20 -0.78
C GLY A 152 -11.54 7.83 -0.19
N ALA A 153 -10.28 7.40 -0.22
CA ALA A 153 -9.87 6.09 0.30
C ALA A 153 -10.26 5.89 1.76
N ALA A 154 -9.99 6.86 2.62
CA ALA A 154 -10.28 6.76 4.05
C ALA A 154 -11.77 6.52 4.34
N ALA A 155 -12.67 7.23 3.65
CA ALA A 155 -14.12 7.06 3.80
C ALA A 155 -14.59 5.69 3.30
N ASN A 156 -14.10 5.26 2.14
CA ASN A 156 -14.47 3.98 1.53
C ASN A 156 -14.00 2.78 2.36
N LEU A 157 -12.77 2.85 2.89
CA LEU A 157 -12.22 1.81 3.77
C LEU A 157 -12.97 1.76 5.11
N ALA A 158 -13.28 2.92 5.70
CA ALA A 158 -14.07 2.99 6.93
C ALA A 158 -15.46 2.39 6.73
N ALA A 159 -16.14 2.66 5.62
CA ALA A 159 -17.43 2.07 5.26
C ALA A 159 -17.35 0.53 5.12
N ALA A 160 -16.19 -0.01 4.73
CA ALA A 160 -15.92 -1.44 4.65
C ALA A 160 -15.43 -2.07 5.97
N GLY A 161 -15.36 -1.28 7.06
CA GLY A 161 -14.89 -1.71 8.36
C GLY A 161 -13.38 -1.99 8.42
N ILE A 162 -12.58 -1.32 7.58
CA ILE A 162 -11.12 -1.50 7.51
C ILE A 162 -10.44 -0.26 8.09
N PRO A 163 -9.81 -0.34 9.28
CA PRO A 163 -8.97 0.73 9.80
C PRO A 163 -7.83 1.03 8.83
N PHE A 164 -7.64 2.31 8.49
CA PHE A 164 -6.61 2.76 7.57
C PHE A 164 -5.59 3.66 8.27
N HIS A 165 -4.32 3.32 8.16
CA HIS A 165 -3.19 4.02 8.77
C HIS A 165 -2.22 4.48 7.66
N PRO A 166 -2.44 5.66 7.06
CA PRO A 166 -1.51 6.23 6.10
C PRO A 166 -0.28 6.80 6.82
N LEU A 167 0.90 6.60 6.22
CA LEU A 167 2.14 7.21 6.69
C LEU A 167 2.22 8.68 6.32
N LEU A 168 1.84 9.01 5.08
CA LEU A 168 1.88 10.36 4.49
C LEU A 168 0.52 10.70 3.90
N LYS A 169 0.25 12.01 3.82
CA LYS A 169 -0.88 12.58 3.11
C LYS A 169 -0.41 13.33 1.86
N ARG A 170 -1.36 13.64 0.97
CA ARG A 170 -1.08 14.35 -0.27
C ARG A 170 -0.22 15.60 -0.07
N ALA A 171 -0.56 16.43 0.91
CA ALA A 171 0.14 17.70 1.18
C ALA A 171 1.61 17.51 1.61
N ASP A 172 1.99 16.35 2.11
CA ASP A 172 3.36 16.05 2.54
C ASP A 172 4.30 15.85 1.33
N VAL A 173 3.75 15.40 0.18
CA VAL A 173 4.54 14.98 -0.98
C VAL A 173 4.22 15.78 -2.24
N ILE A 174 2.96 16.14 -2.47
CA ILE A 174 2.49 16.81 -3.70
C ILE A 174 2.16 18.27 -3.37
N PRO A 175 2.83 19.23 -4.00
CA PRO A 175 2.51 20.66 -3.79
C PRO A 175 1.07 20.96 -4.18
N GLY A 176 0.48 21.91 -3.50
CA GLY A 176 -0.90 22.38 -3.70
C GLY A 176 -1.13 23.01 -5.07
#